data_a4a82e753c510ebb550370ae57426de7
#
_entry.id   a4a82e753c510ebb550370ae57426de7
#
_cell.length_a   1.000
_cell.length_b   1.000
_cell.length_c   1.000
_cell.angle_alpha   90.00
_cell.angle_beta   90.00
_cell.angle_gamma   90.00
#
_symmetry.space_group_name_H-M   'P 1'
#
loop_
_entity.id
_entity.type
_entity.pdbx_description
1 polymer ?
#
loop_
_entity_poly.entity_id
_entity_poly.type
_entity_poly.pdbx_seq_one_letter_code
_entity_poly.pdbx_strand_id
1 'polypeptide(L)'
;MSPITRKGDEGFGLVEVVIATFLLGVIAVALLPVLWNGIVQSSRQSATATATRELNTLIEQARAAGTCAALDGAAATQTFHAGSAQAFQTRLPAGFTYTCAAGTAVPITLEAVQNSTVLATVQARVYVP
;
A
#
# COMPACT_ATOMS: atom_id res chain seq x y z
N MET A 1 30.90 16.94 -64.30
CA MET A 1 30.05 17.65 -63.34
C MET A 1 28.69 16.91 -63.31
N SER A 2 28.48 16.08 -62.32
CA SER A 2 27.21 15.35 -62.18
C SER A 2 26.23 16.20 -61.42
N PRO A 3 24.95 16.35 -61.89
CA PRO A 3 23.97 17.12 -61.15
C PRO A 3 23.51 16.34 -59.93
N ILE A 4 23.64 16.95 -58.76
CA ILE A 4 23.04 16.47 -57.51
C ILE A 4 21.53 16.62 -57.66
N THR A 5 20.85 15.52 -57.91
CA THR A 5 19.39 15.44 -57.80
C THR A 5 19.01 15.64 -56.33
N ARG A 6 18.51 16.84 -56.01
CA ARG A 6 17.80 17.07 -54.72
C ARG A 6 16.55 16.18 -54.75
N LYS A 7 16.57 15.17 -53.92
CA LYS A 7 15.38 14.40 -53.59
C LYS A 7 14.39 15.37 -52.94
N GLY A 8 13.23 15.55 -53.59
CA GLY A 8 12.26 16.57 -53.18
C GLY A 8 11.86 16.38 -51.71
N ASP A 9 11.70 17.50 -51.00
CA ASP A 9 11.02 17.57 -49.73
C ASP A 9 9.55 17.18 -49.97
N GLU A 10 9.24 15.90 -49.85
CA GLU A 10 7.85 15.43 -49.84
C GLU A 10 7.26 15.88 -48.52
N GLY A 11 6.47 16.96 -48.58
CA GLY A 11 5.71 17.46 -47.46
C GLY A 11 4.75 16.39 -46.96
N PHE A 12 4.57 16.26 -45.64
CA PHE A 12 3.61 15.35 -45.02
C PHE A 12 2.23 15.55 -45.67
N GLY A 13 1.65 14.44 -46.19
CA GLY A 13 0.32 14.44 -46.74
C GLY A 13 -0.73 14.67 -45.63
N LEU A 14 -1.81 15.41 -45.96
CA LEU A 14 -2.91 15.67 -45.02
C LEU A 14 -3.47 14.36 -44.46
N VAL A 15 -3.55 13.32 -45.27
CA VAL A 15 -4.01 11.99 -44.90
C VAL A 15 -3.08 11.35 -43.86
N GLU A 16 -1.78 11.50 -43.99
CA GLU A 16 -0.78 10.95 -43.06
C GLU A 16 -0.89 11.59 -41.68
N VAL A 17 -1.12 12.89 -41.62
CA VAL A 17 -1.38 13.61 -40.35
C VAL A 17 -2.67 13.15 -39.72
N VAL A 18 -3.74 12.95 -40.47
CA VAL A 18 -5.03 12.45 -39.95
C VAL A 18 -4.87 11.01 -39.39
N ILE A 19 -4.18 10.12 -40.10
CA ILE A 19 -3.93 8.76 -39.64
C ILE A 19 -3.07 8.78 -38.39
N ALA A 20 -2.01 9.59 -38.36
CA ALA A 20 -1.11 9.70 -37.20
C ALA A 20 -1.85 10.20 -35.93
N THR A 21 -2.69 11.24 -36.07
CA THR A 21 -3.49 11.76 -34.96
C THR A 21 -4.55 10.78 -34.49
N PHE A 22 -5.17 10.03 -35.40
CA PHE A 22 -6.11 8.97 -35.05
C PHE A 22 -5.43 7.85 -34.27
N LEU A 23 -4.28 7.35 -34.74
CA LEU A 23 -3.49 6.31 -34.05
C LEU A 23 -3.03 6.81 -32.66
N LEU A 24 -2.59 8.04 -32.57
CA LEU A 24 -2.21 8.64 -31.28
C LEU A 24 -3.39 8.66 -30.31
N GLY A 25 -4.57 9.03 -30.78
CA GLY A 25 -5.81 9.00 -29.98
C GLY A 25 -6.15 7.61 -29.47
N VAL A 26 -6.07 6.59 -30.32
CA VAL A 26 -6.31 5.19 -29.95
C VAL A 26 -5.34 4.73 -28.86
N ILE A 27 -4.05 5.02 -29.02
CA ILE A 27 -3.03 4.68 -28.02
C ILE A 27 -3.28 5.40 -26.69
N ALA A 28 -3.60 6.70 -26.74
CA ALA A 28 -3.88 7.48 -25.54
C ALA A 28 -5.05 6.89 -24.74
N VAL A 29 -6.16 6.55 -25.39
CA VAL A 29 -7.32 5.92 -24.74
C VAL A 29 -6.98 4.53 -24.17
N ALA A 30 -6.16 3.74 -24.87
CA ALA A 30 -5.74 2.41 -24.39
C ALA A 30 -4.84 2.50 -23.14
N LEU A 31 -4.07 3.57 -22.95
CA LEU A 31 -3.17 3.73 -21.80
C LEU A 31 -3.89 4.22 -20.53
N LEU A 32 -5.04 4.90 -20.64
CA LEU A 32 -5.76 5.43 -19.48
C LEU A 32 -6.10 4.38 -18.42
N PRO A 33 -6.65 3.19 -18.75
CA PRO A 33 -6.97 2.17 -17.74
C PRO A 33 -5.72 1.64 -17.02
N VAL A 34 -4.59 1.52 -17.73
CA VAL A 34 -3.33 1.02 -17.17
C VAL A 34 -2.78 2.01 -16.13
N LEU A 35 -2.79 3.30 -16.45
CA LEU A 35 -2.36 4.35 -15.52
C LEU A 35 -3.24 4.42 -14.28
N TRP A 36 -4.56 4.34 -14.46
CA TRP A 36 -5.50 4.33 -13.34
C TRP A 36 -5.25 3.15 -12.39
N ASN A 37 -5.13 1.95 -12.92
CA ASN A 37 -4.83 0.75 -12.15
C ASN A 37 -3.48 0.85 -11.42
N GLY A 38 -2.48 1.44 -12.06
CA GLY A 38 -1.17 1.68 -11.46
C GLY A 38 -1.25 2.59 -10.23
N ILE A 39 -2.00 3.69 -10.31
CA ILE A 39 -2.20 4.62 -9.19
C ILE A 39 -2.94 3.95 -8.03
N VAL A 40 -4.02 3.23 -8.30
CA VAL A 40 -4.79 2.51 -7.27
C VAL A 40 -3.94 1.45 -6.59
N GLN A 41 -3.17 0.68 -7.34
CA GLN A 41 -2.28 -0.35 -6.80
C GLN A 41 -1.16 0.25 -5.94
N SER A 42 -0.55 1.35 -6.38
CA SER A 42 0.47 2.06 -5.61
C SER A 42 -0.08 2.60 -4.28
N SER A 43 -1.30 3.14 -4.29
CA SER A 43 -1.97 3.61 -3.06
C SER A 43 -2.21 2.47 -2.06
N ARG A 44 -2.67 1.31 -2.53
CA ARG A 44 -2.87 0.13 -1.67
C ARG A 44 -1.57 -0.38 -1.06
N GLN A 45 -0.50 -0.44 -1.84
CA GLN A 45 0.82 -0.85 -1.35
C GLN A 45 1.34 0.10 -0.28
N SER A 46 1.17 1.41 -0.46
CA SER A 46 1.54 2.42 0.53
C SER A 46 0.76 2.24 1.85
N ALA A 47 -0.55 2.03 1.77
CA ALA A 47 -1.39 1.79 2.93
C ALA A 47 -0.97 0.52 3.70
N THR A 48 -0.71 -0.57 2.99
CA THR A 48 -0.24 -1.83 3.59
C THR A 48 1.13 -1.67 4.24
N ALA A 49 2.07 -0.98 3.60
CA ALA A 49 3.40 -0.74 4.15
C ALA A 49 3.34 0.12 5.42
N THR A 50 2.50 1.15 5.44
CA THR A 50 2.29 2.00 6.62
C THR A 50 1.64 1.20 7.75
N ALA A 51 0.59 0.44 7.47
CA ALA A 51 -0.07 -0.41 8.45
C ALA A 51 0.89 -1.44 9.07
N THR A 52 1.71 -2.09 8.25
CA THR A 52 2.72 -3.06 8.74
C THR A 52 3.75 -2.39 9.66
N ARG A 53 4.18 -1.18 9.32
CA ARG A 53 5.12 -0.41 10.16
C ARG A 53 4.51 -0.08 11.51
N GLU A 54 3.28 0.40 11.55
CA GLU A 54 2.60 0.75 12.81
C GLU A 54 2.36 -0.48 13.68
N LEU A 55 1.93 -1.62 13.09
CA LEU A 55 1.79 -2.88 13.82
C LEU A 55 3.11 -3.33 14.45
N ASN A 56 4.21 -3.27 13.71
CA ASN A 56 5.53 -3.62 14.23
C ASN A 56 5.97 -2.65 15.34
N THR A 57 5.67 -1.36 15.21
CA THR A 57 5.97 -0.36 16.25
C THR A 57 5.25 -0.67 17.55
N LEU A 58 3.96 -1.04 17.50
CA LEU A 58 3.19 -1.43 18.67
C LEU A 58 3.80 -2.67 19.36
N ILE A 59 4.21 -3.66 18.57
CA ILE A 59 4.84 -4.88 19.11
C ILE A 59 6.20 -4.56 19.75
N GLU A 60 7.03 -3.73 19.12
CA GLU A 60 8.32 -3.36 19.67
C GLU A 60 8.18 -2.50 20.94
N GLN A 61 7.18 -1.62 21.01
CA GLN A 61 6.87 -0.90 22.24
C GLN A 61 6.44 -1.85 23.37
N ALA A 62 5.59 -2.84 23.07
CA ALA A 62 5.18 -3.84 24.04
C ALA A 62 6.38 -4.69 24.52
N ARG A 63 7.31 -5.05 23.61
CA ARG A 63 8.56 -5.77 23.94
C ARG A 63 9.47 -4.93 24.83
N ALA A 64 9.65 -3.66 24.49
CA ALA A 64 10.50 -2.75 25.25
C ALA A 64 9.98 -2.53 26.68
N ALA A 65 8.67 -2.47 26.86
CA ALA A 65 8.05 -2.33 28.16
C ALA A 65 8.05 -3.63 28.98
N GLY A 66 7.92 -4.79 28.33
CA GLY A 66 7.97 -6.12 28.95
C GLY A 66 6.86 -6.35 29.98
N THR A 67 5.70 -5.75 29.85
CA THR A 67 4.60 -5.86 30.81
C THR A 67 3.29 -6.29 30.16
N CYS A 68 2.43 -6.97 30.93
CA CYS A 68 1.10 -7.33 30.45
C CYS A 68 0.27 -6.07 30.09
N ALA A 69 0.39 -5.00 30.85
CA ALA A 69 -0.31 -3.75 30.55
C ALA A 69 0.11 -3.14 29.20
N ALA A 70 1.38 -3.26 28.81
CA ALA A 70 1.84 -2.81 27.49
C ALA A 70 1.31 -3.70 26.36
N LEU A 71 1.19 -5.00 26.58
CA LEU A 71 0.55 -5.92 25.64
C LEU A 71 -0.94 -5.60 25.47
N ASP A 72 -1.66 -5.35 26.56
CA ASP A 72 -3.07 -4.96 26.52
C ASP A 72 -3.25 -3.63 25.79
N GLY A 73 -2.33 -2.68 26.00
CA GLY A 73 -2.28 -1.41 25.27
C GLY A 73 -2.06 -1.60 23.77
N ALA A 74 -1.17 -2.48 23.36
CA ALA A 74 -0.92 -2.80 21.95
C ALA A 74 -2.11 -3.56 21.32
N ALA A 75 -2.81 -4.38 22.10
CA ALA A 75 -3.97 -5.16 21.68
C ALA A 75 -5.24 -4.32 21.59
N ALA A 76 -5.29 -3.18 22.27
CA ALA A 76 -6.43 -2.28 22.23
C ALA A 76 -6.65 -1.73 20.82
N THR A 77 -7.91 -1.49 20.47
CA THR A 77 -8.23 -0.86 19.19
C THR A 77 -7.71 0.57 19.16
N GLN A 78 -6.83 0.86 18.22
CA GLN A 78 -6.27 2.19 18.01
C GLN A 78 -6.54 2.65 16.58
N THR A 79 -6.77 3.95 16.40
CA THR A 79 -6.98 4.54 15.07
C THR A 79 -5.76 5.37 14.68
N PHE A 80 -5.20 5.07 13.52
CA PHE A 80 -4.07 5.78 12.94
C PHE A 80 -4.53 6.62 11.76
N HIS A 81 -3.89 7.78 11.57
CA HIS A 81 -4.18 8.74 10.50
C HIS A 81 -5.67 9.16 10.44
N ALA A 82 -6.30 9.30 11.61
CA ALA A 82 -7.69 9.71 11.71
C ALA A 82 -7.96 11.00 10.89
N GLY A 83 -9.09 11.02 10.17
CA GLY A 83 -9.48 12.15 9.33
C GLY A 83 -8.85 12.17 7.93
N SER A 84 -8.02 11.18 7.58
CA SER A 84 -7.47 11.04 6.24
C SER A 84 -8.11 9.86 5.49
N ALA A 85 -7.95 9.87 4.15
CA ALA A 85 -8.36 8.73 3.31
C ALA A 85 -7.55 7.44 3.59
N GLN A 86 -6.46 7.56 4.34
CA GLN A 86 -5.56 6.47 4.71
C GLN A 86 -5.75 6.03 6.18
N ALA A 87 -6.82 6.50 6.84
CA ALA A 87 -7.13 6.10 8.20
C ALA A 87 -7.37 4.58 8.27
N PHE A 88 -6.76 3.93 9.26
CA PHE A 88 -6.98 2.52 9.55
C PHE A 88 -7.00 2.29 11.07
N GLN A 89 -7.53 1.15 11.48
CA GLN A 89 -7.57 0.75 12.88
C GLN A 89 -6.72 -0.49 13.08
N THR A 90 -6.02 -0.54 14.20
CA THR A 90 -5.35 -1.74 14.66
C THR A 90 -6.20 -2.42 15.72
N ARG A 91 -6.24 -3.75 15.71
CA ARG A 91 -7.02 -4.55 16.68
C ARG A 91 -6.51 -5.99 16.71
N LEU A 92 -7.03 -6.76 17.65
CA LEU A 92 -6.92 -8.22 17.61
C LEU A 92 -7.83 -8.79 16.51
N PRO A 93 -7.42 -9.85 15.80
CA PRO A 93 -8.30 -10.59 14.91
C PRO A 93 -9.54 -11.12 15.64
N ALA A 94 -10.65 -11.23 14.96
CA ALA A 94 -11.87 -11.76 15.53
C ALA A 94 -11.65 -13.19 16.08
N GLY A 95 -12.05 -13.41 17.34
CA GLY A 95 -11.90 -14.71 18.01
C GLY A 95 -10.47 -15.01 18.53
N PHE A 96 -9.50 -14.12 18.30
CA PHE A 96 -8.17 -14.27 18.90
C PHE A 96 -8.18 -13.79 20.35
N THR A 97 -7.66 -14.64 21.23
CA THR A 97 -7.46 -14.32 22.66
C THR A 97 -6.05 -14.72 23.06
N TYR A 98 -5.48 -14.03 24.02
CA TYR A 98 -4.20 -14.38 24.62
C TYR A 98 -4.28 -14.30 26.15
N THR A 99 -3.41 -15.00 26.79
CA THR A 99 -3.26 -14.93 28.25
C THR A 99 -1.86 -14.42 28.54
N CYS A 100 -1.77 -13.36 29.32
CA CYS A 100 -0.49 -12.80 29.73
C CYS A 100 -0.12 -13.33 31.13
N ALA A 101 1.10 -13.85 31.27
CA ALA A 101 1.67 -14.26 32.53
C ALA A 101 3.15 -13.90 32.56
N ALA A 102 3.63 -13.43 33.73
CA ALA A 102 5.05 -13.17 33.93
C ALA A 102 5.89 -14.43 33.77
N GLY A 103 7.11 -14.31 33.28
CA GLY A 103 8.01 -15.41 32.97
C GLY A 103 7.68 -16.18 31.70
N THR A 104 6.76 -15.69 30.88
CA THR A 104 6.33 -16.39 29.65
C THR A 104 6.48 -15.56 28.39
N ALA A 105 6.62 -16.26 27.26
CA ALA A 105 6.57 -15.65 25.93
C ALA A 105 5.13 -15.69 25.40
N VAL A 106 4.43 -14.59 25.48
CA VAL A 106 3.01 -14.44 25.11
C VAL A 106 2.88 -14.29 23.60
N PRO A 107 2.13 -15.18 22.91
CA PRO A 107 1.84 -15.00 21.51
C PRO A 107 0.78 -13.90 21.34
N ILE A 108 1.01 -12.98 20.41
CA ILE A 108 0.07 -11.92 20.05
C ILE A 108 -0.07 -11.84 18.54
N THR A 109 -1.27 -11.60 18.08
CA THR A 109 -1.58 -11.32 16.67
C THR A 109 -2.33 -10.01 16.60
N LEU A 110 -1.84 -9.09 15.78
CA LEU A 110 -2.48 -7.80 15.53
C LEU A 110 -2.83 -7.70 14.05
N GLU A 111 -3.95 -7.11 13.73
CA GLU A 111 -4.36 -6.77 12.36
C GLU A 111 -4.63 -5.28 12.22
N ALA A 112 -4.31 -4.74 11.06
CA ALA A 112 -4.69 -3.40 10.65
C ALA A 112 -5.82 -3.48 9.64
N VAL A 113 -6.92 -2.76 9.88
CA VAL A 113 -8.14 -2.83 9.09
C VAL A 113 -8.54 -1.44 8.59
N GLN A 114 -8.83 -1.34 7.31
CA GLN A 114 -9.37 -0.14 6.66
C GLN A 114 -10.64 -0.50 5.91
N ASN A 115 -11.74 0.20 6.19
CA ASN A 115 -13.03 -0.03 5.51
C ASN A 115 -13.42 -1.53 5.45
N SER A 116 -13.29 -2.23 6.58
CA SER A 116 -13.54 -3.67 6.72
C SER A 116 -12.58 -4.59 5.95
N THR A 117 -11.56 -4.05 5.31
CA THR A 117 -10.52 -4.83 4.62
C THR A 117 -9.27 -4.89 5.49
N VAL A 118 -8.75 -6.09 5.73
CA VAL A 118 -7.48 -6.29 6.43
C VAL A 118 -6.35 -5.87 5.50
N LEU A 119 -5.56 -4.86 5.91
CA LEU A 119 -4.40 -4.37 5.20
C LEU A 119 -3.15 -5.21 5.49
N ALA A 120 -2.97 -5.53 6.76
CA ALA A 120 -1.81 -6.29 7.24
C ALA A 120 -2.15 -7.04 8.51
N THR A 121 -1.45 -8.16 8.72
CA THR A 121 -1.51 -8.94 9.97
C THR A 121 -0.09 -9.26 10.39
N VAL A 122 0.22 -9.06 11.66
CA VAL A 122 1.53 -9.36 12.25
C VAL A 122 1.35 -10.29 13.43
N GLN A 123 2.16 -11.34 13.48
CA GLN A 123 2.22 -12.28 14.58
C GLN A 123 3.57 -12.16 15.27
N ALA A 124 3.55 -12.11 16.58
CA ALA A 124 4.76 -11.99 17.39
C ALA A 124 4.66 -12.78 18.69
N ARG A 125 5.80 -12.98 19.33
CA ARG A 125 5.88 -13.41 20.73
C ARG A 125 6.59 -12.33 21.51
N VAL A 126 5.98 -11.93 22.62
CA VAL A 126 6.52 -10.91 23.52
C VAL A 126 6.82 -11.59 24.86
N TYR A 127 8.09 -11.56 25.27
CA TYR A 127 8.47 -12.06 26.58
C TYR A 127 8.13 -11.03 27.66
N VAL A 128 7.44 -11.47 28.69
CA VAL A 128 7.11 -10.68 29.87
C VAL A 128 7.90 -11.27 31.02
N PRO A 129 8.93 -10.54 31.54
CA PRO A 129 9.79 -11.00 32.62
C PRO A 129 9.08 -11.20 33.96
#